data_a1cec8aef6c86728c2755d4aa720b3a9
#
_entry.id   a1cec8aef6c86728c2755d4aa720b3a9
#
_cell.length_a   1.000
_cell.length_b   1.000
_cell.length_c   1.000
_cell.angle_alpha   90.00
_cell.angle_beta   90.00
_cell.angle_gamma   90.00
#
_symmetry.space_group_name_H-M   'P 1'
#
loop_
_entity.id
_entity.type
_entity.pdbx_description
1 polymer ?
#
loop_
_entity_poly.entity_id
_entity_poly.type
_entity_poly.pdbx_seq_one_letter_code
_entity_poly.pdbx_strand_id
1 'polypeptide(L)'
;MMPSLILKTATRLLVGLILTFSVYLLLRGHNAPGGGFSAALVAGTGFALFAIAEGPAVVRKAIRIAPQTIAMGGLGLALASGLAAPLTGRPFLTGIWWIWEKGRASELAIGTPLFFDAGVYFAVLGAILTLILALEEN
;
A
#
# COMPACT_ATOMS: atom_id res chain seq x y z
N MET A 1 13.11 25.53 10.05
CA MET A 1 14.42 25.04 10.48
C MET A 1 14.93 23.99 9.53
N MET A 2 16.13 24.17 9.05
CA MET A 2 16.71 23.20 8.14
C MET A 2 17.33 22.04 8.92
N PRO A 3 17.01 20.79 8.55
CA PRO A 3 17.65 19.66 9.23
C PRO A 3 19.14 19.59 8.86
N SER A 4 19.92 19.01 9.78
CA SER A 4 21.33 18.77 9.50
C SER A 4 21.48 17.73 8.38
N LEU A 5 22.63 17.72 7.72
CA LEU A 5 22.92 16.73 6.70
C LEU A 5 22.84 15.29 7.29
N ILE A 6 23.32 15.12 8.51
CA ILE A 6 23.28 13.82 9.17
C ILE A 6 21.83 13.39 9.42
N LEU A 7 21.00 14.29 9.92
CA LEU A 7 19.60 13.99 10.19
C LEU A 7 18.86 13.65 8.88
N LYS A 8 19.09 14.43 7.85
CA LYS A 8 18.46 14.21 6.55
C LYS A 8 18.85 12.86 5.95
N THR A 9 20.13 12.52 5.98
CA THR A 9 20.64 11.25 5.44
C THR A 9 20.10 10.07 6.24
N ALA A 10 20.13 10.17 7.57
CA ALA A 10 19.62 9.11 8.43
C ALA A 10 18.13 8.90 8.22
N THR A 11 17.36 9.99 8.08
CA THR A 11 15.92 9.90 7.85
C THR A 11 15.60 9.23 6.52
N ARG A 12 16.31 9.58 5.46
CA ARG A 12 16.08 8.96 4.15
C ARG A 12 16.39 7.47 4.17
N LEU A 13 17.45 7.07 4.86
CA LEU A 13 17.78 5.67 5.01
C LEU A 13 16.69 4.94 5.79
N LEU A 14 16.24 5.53 6.89
CA LEU A 14 15.18 4.94 7.72
C LEU A 14 13.87 4.83 6.95
N VAL A 15 13.49 5.86 6.20
CA VAL A 15 12.28 5.83 5.39
C VAL A 15 12.37 4.72 4.35
N GLY A 16 13.53 4.58 3.69
CA GLY A 16 13.74 3.51 2.72
C GLY A 16 13.57 2.13 3.34
N LEU A 17 14.10 1.93 4.55
CA LEU A 17 13.94 0.67 5.26
C LEU A 17 12.49 0.42 5.65
N ILE A 18 11.78 1.45 6.12
CA ILE A 18 10.38 1.33 6.48
C ILE A 18 9.52 0.97 5.26
N LEU A 19 9.76 1.64 4.13
CA LEU A 19 9.01 1.35 2.92
C LEU A 19 9.30 -0.06 2.40
N THR A 20 10.55 -0.48 2.46
CA THR A 20 10.92 -1.85 2.07
C THR A 20 10.22 -2.86 2.97
N PHE A 21 10.20 -2.61 4.27
CA PHE A 21 9.49 -3.46 5.22
C PHE A 21 8.00 -3.51 4.94
N SER A 22 7.40 -2.37 4.54
CA SER A 22 5.98 -2.33 4.20
C SER A 22 5.66 -3.22 3.01
N VAL A 23 6.52 -3.21 1.99
CA VAL A 23 6.35 -4.09 0.83
C VAL A 23 6.47 -5.56 1.24
N TYR A 24 7.43 -5.86 2.12
CA TYR A 24 7.57 -7.20 2.66
C TYR A 24 6.29 -7.66 3.37
N LEU A 25 5.72 -6.78 4.21
CA LEU A 25 4.48 -7.10 4.89
C LEU A 25 3.32 -7.33 3.92
N LEU A 26 3.27 -6.54 2.86
CA LEU A 26 2.26 -6.70 1.82
C LEU A 26 2.37 -8.08 1.16
N LEU A 27 3.57 -8.46 0.77
CA LEU A 27 3.78 -9.74 0.09
C LEU A 27 3.54 -10.94 1.02
N ARG A 28 3.88 -10.79 2.30
CA ARG A 28 3.66 -11.82 3.29
C ARG A 28 2.18 -11.95 3.67
N GLY A 29 1.43 -10.86 3.53
CA GLY A 29 0.09 -10.75 4.08
C GLY A 29 -0.93 -11.72 3.51
N HIS A 30 -0.67 -12.34 2.37
CA HIS A 30 -1.61 -13.32 1.83
C HIS A 30 -1.62 -14.62 2.66
N ASN A 31 -0.62 -14.81 3.51
CA ASN A 31 -0.56 -15.95 4.43
C ASN A 31 -0.86 -15.55 5.88
N ALA A 32 -1.10 -14.26 6.13
CA ALA A 32 -1.33 -13.74 7.47
C ALA A 32 -2.35 -12.60 7.41
N PRO A 33 -3.13 -12.35 8.48
CA PRO A 33 -4.12 -11.28 8.46
C PRO A 33 -3.50 -9.91 8.29
N GLY A 34 -4.24 -9.03 7.63
CA GLY A 34 -3.93 -7.62 7.60
C GLY A 34 -2.85 -7.15 6.65
N GLY A 35 -2.43 -7.99 5.71
CA GLY A 35 -1.30 -7.69 4.84
C GLY A 35 -1.34 -6.31 4.18
N GLY A 36 -2.41 -6.03 3.42
CA GLY A 36 -2.52 -4.74 2.72
C GLY A 36 -2.67 -3.57 3.66
N PHE A 37 -3.54 -3.70 4.64
CA PHE A 37 -3.82 -2.62 5.59
C PHE A 37 -2.62 -2.35 6.51
N SER A 38 -2.06 -3.38 7.11
CA SER A 38 -0.91 -3.25 8.01
C SER A 38 0.30 -2.68 7.26
N ALA A 39 0.54 -3.17 6.05
CA ALA A 39 1.64 -2.69 5.22
C ALA A 39 1.46 -1.20 4.89
N ALA A 40 0.23 -0.78 4.58
CA ALA A 40 -0.05 0.62 4.29
C ALA A 40 0.17 1.52 5.50
N LEU A 41 -0.18 1.05 6.69
CA LEU A 41 0.07 1.81 7.91
C LEU A 41 1.56 2.01 8.14
N VAL A 42 2.36 0.97 7.90
CA VAL A 42 3.81 1.06 8.03
C VAL A 42 4.37 2.03 7.00
N ALA A 43 3.94 1.92 5.73
CA ALA A 43 4.39 2.84 4.69
C ALA A 43 3.97 4.28 5.01
N GLY A 44 2.74 4.47 5.51
CA GLY A 44 2.26 5.78 5.92
C GLY A 44 3.11 6.39 7.01
N THR A 45 3.56 5.59 7.96
CA THR A 45 4.48 6.04 9.00
C THR A 45 5.79 6.54 8.38
N GLY A 46 6.31 5.80 7.40
CA GLY A 46 7.53 6.21 6.70
C GLY A 46 7.36 7.54 6.00
N PHE A 47 6.26 7.73 5.28
CA PHE A 47 6.00 8.99 4.61
C PHE A 47 5.73 10.13 5.59
N ALA A 48 5.10 9.85 6.73
CA ALA A 48 4.91 10.86 7.77
C ALA A 48 6.26 11.35 8.29
N LEU A 49 7.17 10.44 8.56
CA LEU A 49 8.51 10.78 9.00
C LEU A 49 9.23 11.62 7.93
N PHE A 50 9.10 11.23 6.67
CA PHE A 50 9.70 11.95 5.56
C PHE A 50 9.15 13.39 5.47
N ALA A 51 7.82 13.54 5.59
CA ALA A 51 7.18 14.85 5.54
C ALA A 51 7.63 15.74 6.70
N ILE A 52 7.74 15.18 7.91
CA ILE A 52 8.20 15.94 9.08
C ILE A 52 9.65 16.37 8.90
N ALA A 53 10.51 15.49 8.39
CA ALA A 53 11.94 15.77 8.28
C ALA A 53 12.29 16.70 7.12
N GLU A 54 11.63 16.55 5.96
CA GLU A 54 12.02 17.29 4.76
C GLU A 54 10.90 18.14 4.18
N GLY A 55 9.70 18.07 4.71
CA GLY A 55 8.58 18.89 4.27
C GLY A 55 7.69 18.21 3.25
N PRO A 56 6.43 18.68 3.12
CA PRO A 56 5.47 18.05 2.23
C PRO A 56 5.81 18.20 0.75
N ALA A 57 6.48 19.30 0.36
CA ALA A 57 6.84 19.50 -1.04
C ALA A 57 7.78 18.41 -1.54
N VAL A 58 8.74 17.99 -0.70
CA VAL A 58 9.68 16.92 -1.06
C VAL A 58 8.93 15.59 -1.22
N VAL A 59 7.97 15.32 -0.34
CA VAL A 59 7.17 14.11 -0.42
C VAL A 59 6.34 14.09 -1.69
N ARG A 60 5.67 15.20 -2.04
CA ARG A 60 4.90 15.29 -3.27
C ARG A 60 5.77 15.05 -4.50
N LYS A 61 6.98 15.60 -4.48
CA LYS A 61 7.92 15.40 -5.57
C LYS A 61 8.36 13.94 -5.69
N ALA A 62 8.54 13.28 -4.57
CA ALA A 62 8.97 11.89 -4.54
C ALA A 62 7.88 10.95 -5.06
N ILE A 63 6.63 11.16 -4.67
CA ILE A 63 5.54 10.27 -5.09
C ILE A 63 5.05 10.56 -6.50
N ARG A 64 5.21 11.80 -6.99
CA ARG A 64 4.91 12.24 -8.37
C ARG A 64 3.44 12.15 -8.80
N ILE A 65 2.61 11.46 -8.07
CA ILE A 65 1.19 11.28 -8.36
C ILE A 65 0.40 11.89 -7.21
N ALA A 66 -0.76 12.49 -7.51
CA ALA A 66 -1.60 13.02 -6.45
C ALA A 66 -2.01 11.90 -5.49
N PRO A 67 -1.94 12.13 -4.17
CA PRO A 67 -2.31 11.08 -3.21
C PRO A 67 -3.74 10.56 -3.39
N GLN A 68 -4.66 11.45 -3.78
CA GLN A 68 -6.04 11.08 -4.06
C GLN A 68 -6.12 10.08 -5.21
N THR A 69 -5.28 10.25 -6.23
CA THR A 69 -5.22 9.34 -7.36
C THR A 69 -4.73 7.96 -6.92
N ILE A 70 -3.72 7.93 -6.03
CA ILE A 70 -3.23 6.67 -5.47
C ILE A 70 -4.35 5.96 -4.71
N ALA A 71 -5.10 6.70 -3.88
CA ALA A 71 -6.19 6.13 -3.11
C ALA A 71 -7.30 5.58 -4.01
N MET A 72 -7.69 6.34 -5.01
CA MET A 72 -8.77 5.93 -5.91
C MET A 72 -8.35 4.75 -6.78
N GLY A 73 -7.13 4.76 -7.28
CA GLY A 73 -6.59 3.64 -8.05
C GLY A 73 -6.52 2.37 -7.21
N GLY A 74 -6.08 2.49 -5.96
CA GLY A 74 -6.04 1.36 -5.04
C GLY A 74 -7.42 0.80 -4.75
N LEU A 75 -8.38 1.68 -4.49
CA LEU A 75 -9.76 1.27 -4.26
C LEU A 75 -10.34 0.55 -5.48
N GLY A 76 -10.08 1.10 -6.66
CA GLY A 76 -10.53 0.48 -7.92
C GLY A 76 -9.96 -0.92 -8.10
N LEU A 77 -8.67 -1.07 -7.82
CA LEU A 77 -8.00 -2.37 -7.92
C LEU A 77 -8.59 -3.36 -6.91
N ALA A 78 -8.82 -2.92 -5.69
CA ALA A 78 -9.40 -3.78 -4.65
C ALA A 78 -10.80 -4.23 -5.04
N LEU A 79 -11.62 -3.30 -5.53
CA LEU A 79 -12.97 -3.63 -5.95
C LEU A 79 -12.97 -4.57 -7.15
N ALA A 80 -12.13 -4.32 -8.14
CA ALA A 80 -12.04 -5.17 -9.32
C ALA A 80 -11.61 -6.59 -8.93
N SER A 81 -10.63 -6.70 -8.05
CA SER A 81 -10.15 -8.01 -7.59
C SER A 81 -11.22 -8.73 -6.77
N GLY A 82 -11.92 -8.00 -5.90
CA GLY A 82 -12.95 -8.57 -5.06
C GLY A 82 -14.17 -9.03 -5.85
N LEU A 83 -14.49 -8.34 -6.95
CA LEU A 83 -15.63 -8.69 -7.79
C LEU A 83 -15.33 -9.82 -8.77
N ALA A 84 -14.08 -10.20 -8.94
CA ALA A 84 -13.72 -11.26 -9.87
C ALA A 84 -14.39 -12.59 -9.53
N ALA A 85 -14.45 -12.95 -8.26
CA ALA A 85 -15.06 -14.19 -7.83
C ALA A 85 -16.58 -14.22 -8.08
N PRO A 86 -17.35 -13.19 -7.67
CA PRO A 86 -18.78 -13.16 -7.98
C PRO A 86 -19.09 -13.21 -9.49
N LEU A 87 -18.26 -12.58 -10.31
CA LEU A 87 -18.46 -12.58 -11.77
C LEU A 87 -18.30 -13.98 -12.35
N THR A 88 -17.57 -14.86 -11.71
CA THR A 88 -17.42 -16.25 -12.13
C THR A 88 -18.46 -17.16 -11.50
N GLY A 89 -19.46 -16.60 -10.80
CA GLY A 89 -20.50 -17.38 -10.15
C GLY A 89 -20.10 -17.99 -8.82
N ARG A 90 -19.07 -17.49 -8.21
CA ARG A 90 -18.53 -18.03 -6.96
C ARG A 90 -18.67 -17.02 -5.82
N PRO A 91 -18.66 -17.50 -4.55
CA PRO A 91 -18.68 -16.57 -3.43
C PRO A 91 -17.51 -15.62 -3.46
N PHE A 92 -17.74 -14.42 -2.94
CA PHE A 92 -16.75 -13.34 -2.92
C PHE A 92 -15.44 -13.83 -2.29
N LEU A 93 -14.36 -13.80 -3.08
CA LEU A 93 -13.00 -14.20 -2.72
C LEU A 93 -12.81 -15.69 -2.40
N THR A 94 -13.86 -16.43 -2.06
CA THR A 94 -13.74 -17.82 -1.62
C THR A 94 -13.53 -18.80 -2.76
N GLY A 95 -14.24 -18.58 -3.87
CA GLY A 95 -14.15 -19.46 -5.02
C GLY A 95 -12.77 -19.50 -5.65
N ILE A 96 -12.04 -18.40 -5.53
CA ILE A 96 -10.69 -18.29 -6.09
C ILE A 96 -9.73 -19.18 -5.30
N TRP A 97 -9.87 -19.20 -3.98
CA TRP A 97 -9.08 -20.10 -3.13
C TRP A 97 -9.37 -21.56 -3.41
N TRP A 98 -10.62 -21.87 -3.71
CA TRP A 98 -11.01 -23.25 -4.02
C TRP A 98 -10.38 -23.72 -5.33
N ILE A 99 -10.35 -22.88 -6.34
CA ILE A 99 -9.67 -23.17 -7.60
C ILE A 99 -8.19 -23.39 -7.37
N TRP A 100 -7.65 -22.62 -6.45
CA TRP A 100 -6.23 -22.66 -6.11
C TRP A 100 -5.82 -24.03 -5.58
N GLU A 101 -6.67 -24.66 -4.78
CA GLU A 101 -6.38 -25.99 -4.23
C GLU A 101 -6.26 -27.07 -5.29
N LYS A 102 -6.74 -26.82 -6.49
CA LYS A 102 -6.62 -27.77 -7.58
C LYS A 102 -5.29 -27.65 -8.34
N GLY A 103 -4.33 -26.99 -7.77
CA GLY A 103 -2.94 -27.03 -8.22
C GLY A 103 -2.58 -26.05 -9.32
N ARG A 104 -3.14 -26.24 -10.49
CA ARG A 104 -2.78 -25.42 -11.64
C ARG A 104 -3.07 -23.93 -11.44
N ALA A 105 -4.00 -23.63 -10.59
CA ALA A 105 -4.43 -22.27 -10.33
C ALA A 105 -3.63 -21.61 -9.22
N SER A 106 -2.57 -22.24 -8.70
CA SER A 106 -1.80 -21.65 -7.62
C SER A 106 -1.25 -20.27 -7.96
N GLU A 107 -0.77 -20.10 -9.20
CA GLU A 107 -0.27 -18.81 -9.65
C GLU A 107 -1.39 -17.78 -9.80
N LEU A 108 -2.54 -18.19 -10.32
CA LEU A 108 -3.69 -17.33 -10.50
C LEU A 108 -4.31 -16.94 -9.15
N ALA A 109 -4.38 -17.89 -8.24
CA ALA A 109 -4.96 -17.64 -6.93
C ALA A 109 -4.07 -16.76 -6.07
N ILE A 110 -2.76 -16.87 -6.20
CA ILE A 110 -1.84 -15.95 -5.54
C ILE A 110 -2.04 -14.56 -6.12
N GLY A 111 -2.26 -14.45 -7.43
CA GLY A 111 -2.45 -13.18 -8.09
C GLY A 111 -3.65 -12.38 -7.57
N THR A 112 -4.81 -13.02 -7.45
CA THR A 112 -6.03 -12.30 -7.08
C THR A 112 -6.03 -11.80 -5.64
N PRO A 113 -5.70 -12.62 -4.63
CA PRO A 113 -5.59 -12.10 -3.27
C PRO A 113 -4.49 -11.05 -3.15
N LEU A 114 -3.39 -11.21 -3.86
CA LEU A 114 -2.32 -10.22 -3.85
C LEU A 114 -2.78 -8.91 -4.48
N PHE A 115 -3.52 -8.96 -5.59
CA PHE A 115 -4.05 -7.74 -6.21
C PHE A 115 -5.05 -7.05 -5.30
N PHE A 116 -5.88 -7.81 -4.58
CA PHE A 116 -6.80 -7.23 -3.62
C PHE A 116 -6.01 -6.52 -2.50
N ASP A 117 -5.02 -7.20 -1.93
CA ASP A 117 -4.17 -6.63 -0.89
C ASP A 117 -3.41 -5.41 -1.38
N ALA A 118 -2.88 -5.46 -2.61
CA ALA A 118 -2.20 -4.31 -3.20
C ALA A 118 -3.18 -3.14 -3.37
N GLY A 119 -4.42 -3.42 -3.77
CA GLY A 119 -5.44 -2.40 -3.87
C GLY A 119 -5.75 -1.75 -2.54
N VAL A 120 -5.90 -2.55 -1.48
CA VAL A 120 -6.11 -2.04 -0.12
C VAL A 120 -4.89 -1.23 0.33
N TYR A 121 -3.69 -1.73 0.05
CA TYR A 121 -2.45 -1.03 0.39
C TYR A 121 -2.44 0.37 -0.21
N PHE A 122 -2.69 0.50 -1.52
CA PHE A 122 -2.67 1.80 -2.16
C PHE A 122 -3.84 2.68 -1.75
N ALA A 123 -5.02 2.10 -1.52
CA ALA A 123 -6.17 2.88 -1.06
C ALA A 123 -5.90 3.51 0.30
N VAL A 124 -5.40 2.71 1.24
CA VAL A 124 -5.11 3.19 2.59
C VAL A 124 -3.90 4.13 2.57
N LEU A 125 -2.84 3.78 1.85
CA LEU A 125 -1.65 4.62 1.76
C LEU A 125 -1.99 5.97 1.12
N GLY A 126 -2.75 5.97 0.03
CA GLY A 126 -3.18 7.20 -0.61
C GLY A 126 -4.02 8.08 0.31
N ALA A 127 -4.91 7.46 1.09
CA ALA A 127 -5.71 8.20 2.08
C ALA A 127 -4.82 8.81 3.16
N ILE A 128 -3.87 8.05 3.67
CA ILE A 128 -2.94 8.53 4.70
C ILE A 128 -2.09 9.67 4.13
N LEU A 129 -1.57 9.53 2.92
CA LEU A 129 -0.78 10.58 2.28
C LEU A 129 -1.60 11.85 2.06
N THR A 130 -2.85 11.70 1.64
CA THR A 130 -3.74 12.85 1.46
C THR A 130 -3.88 13.60 2.78
N LEU A 131 -4.12 12.87 3.87
CA LEU A 131 -4.29 13.47 5.18
C LEU A 131 -3.00 14.13 5.67
N ILE A 132 -1.88 13.43 5.58
CA ILE A 132 -0.60 13.93 6.06
C ILE A 132 -0.21 15.19 5.30
N LEU A 133 -0.30 15.17 3.98
CA LEU A 133 0.12 16.31 3.19
C LEU A 133 -0.80 17.51 3.39
N ALA A 134 -2.11 17.27 3.55
CA ALA A 134 -3.04 18.34 3.85
C ALA A 134 -2.72 19.02 5.19
N LEU A 135 -2.40 18.22 6.21
CA LEU A 135 -2.07 18.75 7.53
C LEU A 135 -0.74 19.50 7.52
N GLU A 136 0.26 18.95 6.82
CA GLU A 136 1.59 19.57 6.79
C GLU A 136 1.65 20.81 5.90
N GLU A 137 0.78 20.89 4.90
CA GLU A 137 0.76 22.05 3.99
C GLU A 137 -0.01 23.24 4.58
N ASN A 138 -0.79 23.01 5.61
CA ASN A 138 -1.45 24.09 6.32
C ASN A 138 -0.56 24.57 7.48
#